data_47f621849907d98a234d4d516843f4bb
#
_entry.id   47f621849907d98a234d4d516843f4bb
#
_cell.length_a   1.000
_cell.length_b   1.000
_cell.length_c   1.000
_cell.angle_alpha   90.00
_cell.angle_beta   90.00
_cell.angle_gamma   90.00
#
_symmetry.space_group_name_H-M   'P 1'
#
loop_
_entity.id
_entity.type
_entity.pdbx_description
1 polymer ?
#
loop_
_entity_poly.entity_id
_entity_poly.type
_entity_poly.pdbx_seq_one_letter_code
_entity_poly.pdbx_strand_id
1 'polypeptide(L)'
;MNRQPDVADSPQTTRLDGRLSERLTGFAYRLGWKLICRVPEPWASWAFTTAADVAWRRQGPKVQVLEANLRRVLSYSDASPDVDGKELRALSRAALRSYARYWLEVFRLPVIPIARIMSGMHVNPAGEAALFANLKAGRGVIIALPHMGNFEQAGAWVVARGAGSFTTVAERLRPESVYEAFVRFREGLGMEVLPLTGGHSPFGILAQRLRAGRLVCLVSDRDLKETGVEVEMFGQQARIAATAALAVQTGAALLPVATWFEGPDWGAHIYEEIPVPESGTRGEKIVAMSQQLARVFEAAIAEHPADWHMLQRVFIADLDPARLPASRQADP
;
A
#
# COMPACT_ATOMS: atom_id res chain seq x y z
N MET A 1 -23.16 -17.75 -60.89
CA MET A 1 -24.18 -17.83 -59.82
C MET A 1 -23.48 -18.34 -58.57
N ASN A 2 -22.90 -17.41 -57.80
CA ASN A 2 -22.12 -17.74 -56.61
C ASN A 2 -22.85 -17.15 -55.40
N ARG A 3 -23.45 -18.01 -54.58
CA ARG A 3 -24.08 -17.62 -53.30
C ARG A 3 -23.01 -17.50 -52.23
N GLN A 4 -22.82 -16.30 -51.66
CA GLN A 4 -22.15 -16.09 -50.41
C GLN A 4 -22.98 -16.66 -49.26
N PRO A 5 -22.36 -17.28 -48.23
CA PRO A 5 -23.08 -17.65 -47.03
C PRO A 5 -23.17 -16.42 -46.09
N ASP A 6 -24.38 -16.26 -45.52
CA ASP A 6 -24.73 -15.28 -44.50
C ASP A 6 -23.80 -15.36 -43.30
N VAL A 7 -23.25 -14.19 -42.94
CA VAL A 7 -22.54 -13.99 -41.66
C VAL A 7 -23.60 -13.88 -40.56
N ALA A 8 -23.72 -14.94 -39.80
CA ALA A 8 -24.59 -14.98 -38.63
C ALA A 8 -24.16 -13.95 -37.59
N ASP A 9 -25.12 -13.14 -37.21
CA ASP A 9 -25.14 -12.14 -36.17
C ASP A 9 -24.65 -12.76 -34.85
N SER A 10 -23.52 -12.25 -34.29
CA SER A 10 -22.99 -12.68 -33.00
C SER A 10 -23.73 -11.95 -31.87
N PRO A 11 -24.19 -12.64 -30.84
CA PRO A 11 -25.21 -12.13 -29.94
C PRO A 11 -24.68 -11.01 -29.01
N GLN A 12 -25.42 -9.90 -28.98
CA GLN A 12 -25.31 -8.78 -28.05
C GLN A 12 -25.58 -9.17 -26.57
N THR A 13 -25.93 -10.41 -26.30
CA THR A 13 -26.29 -10.93 -24.97
C THR A 13 -25.12 -10.95 -23.97
N THR A 14 -23.89 -11.21 -24.40
CA THR A 14 -22.73 -11.32 -23.54
C THR A 14 -22.30 -9.97 -22.90
N ARG A 15 -22.63 -8.84 -23.52
CA ARG A 15 -22.32 -7.50 -22.96
C ARG A 15 -23.34 -7.02 -21.92
N LEU A 16 -24.57 -7.48 -22.01
CA LEU A 16 -25.62 -7.13 -21.05
C LEU A 16 -25.43 -7.87 -19.71
N ASP A 17 -25.03 -9.14 -19.77
CA ASP A 17 -24.78 -9.96 -18.58
C ASP A 17 -23.57 -9.46 -17.78
N GLY A 18 -22.51 -8.98 -18.43
CA GLY A 18 -21.35 -8.35 -17.80
C GLY A 18 -21.71 -7.08 -17.02
N ARG A 19 -22.54 -6.20 -17.60
CA ARG A 19 -22.96 -4.94 -16.96
C ARG A 19 -23.93 -5.16 -15.80
N LEU A 20 -24.79 -6.16 -15.87
CA LEU A 20 -25.70 -6.55 -14.79
C LEU A 20 -24.92 -7.14 -13.61
N SER A 21 -23.98 -8.03 -13.88
CA SER A 21 -23.10 -8.61 -12.86
C SER A 21 -22.23 -7.56 -12.18
N GLU A 22 -21.67 -6.60 -12.90
CA GLU A 22 -20.94 -5.47 -12.33
C GLU A 22 -21.80 -4.56 -11.45
N ARG A 23 -23.04 -4.27 -11.87
CA ARG A 23 -24.01 -3.50 -11.08
C ARG A 23 -24.42 -4.20 -9.80
N LEU A 24 -24.69 -5.51 -9.87
CA LEU A 24 -25.03 -6.33 -8.71
C LEU A 24 -23.86 -6.43 -7.74
N THR A 25 -22.64 -6.63 -8.22
CA THR A 25 -21.41 -6.64 -7.41
C THR A 25 -21.20 -5.30 -6.73
N GLY A 26 -21.34 -4.20 -7.47
CA GLY A 26 -21.23 -2.85 -6.90
C GLY A 26 -22.33 -2.53 -5.88
N PHE A 27 -23.57 -3.03 -6.08
CA PHE A 27 -24.65 -2.88 -5.12
C PHE A 27 -24.38 -3.72 -3.85
N ALA A 28 -23.99 -4.98 -4.01
CA ALA A 28 -23.66 -5.88 -2.90
C ALA A 28 -22.50 -5.32 -2.06
N TYR A 29 -21.47 -4.76 -2.73
CA TYR A 29 -20.35 -4.12 -2.05
C TYR A 29 -20.80 -2.91 -1.22
N ARG A 30 -21.61 -2.00 -1.80
CA ARG A 30 -22.12 -0.83 -1.07
C ARG A 30 -23.04 -1.21 0.11
N LEU A 31 -23.85 -2.23 -0.10
CA LEU A 31 -24.72 -2.76 0.97
C LEU A 31 -23.88 -3.40 2.07
N GLY A 32 -22.91 -4.23 1.72
CA GLY A 32 -21.94 -4.83 2.65
C GLY A 32 -21.18 -3.78 3.44
N TRP A 33 -20.69 -2.72 2.77
CA TRP A 33 -20.01 -1.60 3.45
C TRP A 33 -20.93 -0.92 4.48
N LYS A 34 -22.16 -0.55 4.08
CA LYS A 34 -23.13 0.05 5.01
C LYS A 34 -23.46 -0.85 6.19
N LEU A 35 -23.54 -2.16 5.96
CA LEU A 35 -23.79 -3.14 7.00
C LEU A 35 -22.64 -3.21 8.01
N ILE A 36 -21.39 -3.26 7.53
CA ILE A 36 -20.18 -3.27 8.37
C ILE A 36 -20.12 -2.02 9.26
N CYS A 37 -20.53 -0.86 8.73
CA CYS A 37 -20.60 0.37 9.52
C CYS A 37 -21.67 0.35 10.62
N ARG A 38 -22.73 -0.48 10.50
CA ARG A 38 -23.85 -0.56 11.47
C ARG A 38 -23.72 -1.68 12.47
N VAL A 39 -23.00 -2.74 12.13
CA VAL A 39 -22.76 -3.87 13.04
C VAL A 39 -21.90 -3.39 14.21
N PRO A 40 -22.24 -3.75 15.47
CA PRO A 40 -21.38 -3.47 16.62
C PRO A 40 -19.96 -3.98 16.39
N GLU A 41 -18.97 -3.18 16.78
CA GLU A 41 -17.55 -3.47 16.49
C GLU A 41 -17.08 -4.86 16.95
N PRO A 42 -17.46 -5.36 18.15
CA PRO A 42 -17.02 -6.70 18.59
C PRO A 42 -17.49 -7.82 17.64
N TRP A 43 -18.72 -7.73 17.11
CA TRP A 43 -19.25 -8.70 16.17
C TRP A 43 -18.57 -8.63 14.80
N ALA A 44 -18.34 -7.42 14.31
CA ALA A 44 -17.62 -7.21 13.06
C ALA A 44 -16.16 -7.70 13.18
N SER A 45 -15.49 -7.38 14.29
CA SER A 45 -14.12 -7.84 14.58
C SER A 45 -14.04 -9.37 14.67
N TRP A 46 -14.98 -9.99 15.37
CA TRP A 46 -15.07 -11.45 15.44
C TRP A 46 -15.23 -12.08 14.04
N ALA A 47 -16.12 -11.53 13.21
CA ALA A 47 -16.36 -12.05 11.87
C ALA A 47 -15.10 -11.92 10.97
N PHE A 48 -14.41 -10.77 10.98
CA PHE A 48 -13.21 -10.54 10.22
C PHE A 48 -12.05 -11.42 10.69
N THR A 49 -11.86 -11.56 12.01
CA THR A 49 -10.84 -12.45 12.60
C THR A 49 -11.11 -13.91 12.24
N THR A 50 -12.38 -14.33 12.30
CA THR A 50 -12.77 -15.69 11.91
C THR A 50 -12.51 -15.94 10.43
N ALA A 51 -12.84 -14.98 9.57
CA ALA A 51 -12.55 -15.07 8.12
C ALA A 51 -11.04 -15.16 7.85
N ALA A 52 -10.21 -14.39 8.57
CA ALA A 52 -8.76 -14.47 8.51
C ALA A 52 -8.25 -15.86 8.92
N ASP A 53 -8.74 -16.41 10.02
CA ASP A 53 -8.37 -17.75 10.48
C ASP A 53 -8.78 -18.86 9.49
N VAL A 54 -9.94 -18.73 8.85
CA VAL A 54 -10.37 -19.66 7.79
C VAL A 54 -9.46 -19.54 6.56
N ALA A 55 -9.14 -18.32 6.13
CA ALA A 55 -8.22 -18.08 5.01
C ALA A 55 -6.83 -18.66 5.31
N TRP A 56 -6.31 -18.43 6.51
CA TRP A 56 -5.04 -18.97 6.96
C TRP A 56 -4.99 -20.52 6.96
N ARG A 57 -6.08 -21.17 7.44
CA ARG A 57 -6.15 -22.65 7.43
C ARG A 57 -6.21 -23.22 6.00
N ARG A 58 -6.84 -22.50 5.06
CA ARG A 58 -6.96 -22.93 3.66
C ARG A 58 -5.67 -22.84 2.86
N GLN A 59 -4.63 -22.14 3.35
CA GLN A 59 -3.31 -22.06 2.71
C GLN A 59 -3.37 -21.69 1.22
N GLY A 60 -4.27 -20.77 0.86
CA GLY A 60 -4.38 -20.30 -0.53
C GLY A 60 -3.10 -19.56 -1.00
N PRO A 61 -2.95 -19.32 -2.32
CA PRO A 61 -1.72 -18.74 -2.89
C PRO A 61 -1.25 -17.44 -2.22
N LYS A 62 -2.19 -16.57 -1.83
CA LYS A 62 -1.86 -15.31 -1.13
C LYS A 62 -1.25 -15.54 0.26
N VAL A 63 -1.72 -16.58 0.97
CA VAL A 63 -1.18 -16.93 2.28
C VAL A 63 0.24 -17.51 2.14
N GLN A 64 0.47 -18.32 1.10
CA GLN A 64 1.79 -18.86 0.81
C GLN A 64 2.79 -17.76 0.46
N VAL A 65 2.38 -16.75 -0.32
CA VAL A 65 3.23 -15.58 -0.62
C VAL A 65 3.53 -14.78 0.64
N LEU A 66 2.53 -14.54 1.51
CA LEU A 66 2.74 -13.89 2.80
C LEU A 66 3.76 -14.67 3.65
N GLU A 67 3.63 -16.00 3.75
CA GLU A 67 4.57 -16.83 4.50
C GLU A 67 5.98 -16.82 3.89
N ALA A 68 6.09 -16.78 2.57
CA ALA A 68 7.40 -16.65 1.90
C ALA A 68 8.07 -15.30 2.23
N ASN A 69 7.30 -14.21 2.26
CA ASN A 69 7.80 -12.90 2.65
C ASN A 69 8.20 -12.87 4.14
N LEU A 70 7.33 -13.36 5.03
CA LEU A 70 7.59 -13.37 6.47
C LEU A 70 8.75 -14.31 6.86
N ARG A 71 8.97 -15.40 6.13
CA ARG A 71 10.14 -16.27 6.32
C ARG A 71 11.44 -15.49 6.12
N ARG A 72 11.50 -14.59 5.12
CA ARG A 72 12.68 -13.74 4.87
C ARG A 72 12.92 -12.78 6.04
N VAL A 73 11.85 -12.19 6.57
CA VAL A 73 11.94 -11.34 7.75
C VAL A 73 12.53 -12.09 8.94
N LEU A 74 11.99 -13.27 9.27
CA LEU A 74 12.48 -14.09 10.39
C LEU A 74 13.93 -14.55 10.15
N SER A 75 14.24 -15.09 8.96
CA SER A 75 15.60 -15.54 8.64
C SER A 75 16.65 -14.44 8.78
N TYR A 76 16.29 -13.21 8.44
CA TYR A 76 17.19 -12.05 8.52
C TYR A 76 17.33 -11.57 9.96
N SER A 77 16.23 -11.48 10.71
CA SER A 77 16.22 -11.00 12.10
C SER A 77 16.98 -11.92 13.04
N ASP A 78 16.85 -13.24 12.86
CA ASP A 78 17.49 -14.22 13.71
C ASP A 78 18.89 -14.64 13.22
N ALA A 79 19.33 -14.06 12.09
CA ALA A 79 20.55 -14.47 11.39
C ALA A 79 20.63 -15.99 11.16
N SER A 80 19.47 -16.64 11.02
CA SER A 80 19.33 -18.09 10.85
C SER A 80 18.57 -18.42 9.58
N PRO A 81 19.12 -19.27 8.69
CA PRO A 81 18.40 -19.71 7.52
C PRO A 81 17.27 -20.72 7.84
N ASP A 82 17.30 -21.31 9.04
CA ASP A 82 16.34 -22.34 9.47
C ASP A 82 15.28 -21.74 10.38
N VAL A 83 14.18 -21.27 9.73
CA VAL A 83 13.03 -20.69 10.43
C VAL A 83 12.12 -21.80 10.95
N ASP A 84 11.79 -21.77 12.25
CA ASP A 84 10.82 -22.70 12.82
C ASP A 84 9.46 -22.59 12.12
N GLY A 85 9.01 -23.69 11.56
CA GLY A 85 7.72 -23.75 10.87
C GLY A 85 6.52 -23.39 11.76
N LYS A 86 6.60 -23.63 13.09
CA LYS A 86 5.55 -23.25 14.04
C LYS A 86 5.53 -21.74 14.25
N GLU A 87 6.69 -21.12 14.39
CA GLU A 87 6.83 -19.68 14.53
C GLU A 87 6.31 -18.95 13.29
N LEU A 88 6.73 -19.36 12.10
CA LEU A 88 6.23 -18.80 10.85
C LEU A 88 4.70 -18.94 10.73
N ARG A 89 4.16 -20.12 11.12
CA ARG A 89 2.71 -20.34 11.10
C ARG A 89 1.98 -19.47 12.11
N ALA A 90 2.53 -19.22 13.28
CA ALA A 90 1.97 -18.31 14.28
C ALA A 90 1.99 -16.87 13.78
N LEU A 91 3.12 -16.43 13.24
CA LEU A 91 3.30 -15.09 12.67
C LEU A 91 2.38 -14.85 11.46
N SER A 92 2.28 -15.77 10.52
CA SER A 92 1.39 -15.64 9.36
C SER A 92 -0.08 -15.57 9.74
N ARG A 93 -0.49 -16.26 10.81
CA ARG A 93 -1.84 -16.13 11.37
C ARG A 93 -2.08 -14.75 11.97
N ALA A 94 -1.13 -14.24 12.74
CA ALA A 94 -1.20 -12.90 13.31
C ALA A 94 -1.27 -11.85 12.19
N ALA A 95 -0.46 -11.98 11.15
CA ALA A 95 -0.43 -11.07 10.01
C ALA A 95 -1.75 -11.05 9.22
N LEU A 96 -2.38 -12.20 9.01
CA LEU A 96 -3.70 -12.24 8.36
C LEU A 96 -4.80 -11.63 9.23
N ARG A 97 -4.71 -11.76 10.55
CA ARG A 97 -5.64 -11.10 11.48
C ARG A 97 -5.41 -9.59 11.50
N SER A 98 -4.16 -9.13 11.48
CA SER A 98 -3.79 -7.73 11.33
C SER A 98 -4.32 -7.15 10.00
N TYR A 99 -4.15 -7.85 8.89
CA TYR A 99 -4.71 -7.47 7.60
C TYR A 99 -6.25 -7.41 7.59
N ALA A 100 -6.90 -8.35 8.26
CA ALA A 100 -8.36 -8.33 8.41
C ALA A 100 -8.83 -7.14 9.26
N ARG A 101 -8.11 -6.81 10.35
CA ARG A 101 -8.33 -5.60 11.15
C ARG A 101 -8.18 -4.33 10.31
N TYR A 102 -7.11 -4.21 9.52
CA TYR A 102 -6.93 -3.11 8.58
C TYR A 102 -8.17 -2.89 7.71
N TRP A 103 -8.67 -3.93 7.05
CA TRP A 103 -9.86 -3.82 6.19
C TRP A 103 -11.13 -3.48 6.97
N LEU A 104 -11.33 -4.07 8.13
CA LEU A 104 -12.47 -3.73 9.00
C LEU A 104 -12.46 -2.23 9.34
N GLU A 105 -11.31 -1.72 9.77
CA GLU A 105 -11.17 -0.32 10.16
C GLU A 105 -11.28 0.62 8.97
N VAL A 106 -10.76 0.26 7.78
CA VAL A 106 -10.95 1.02 6.53
C VAL A 106 -12.43 1.14 6.18
N PHE A 107 -13.19 0.04 6.24
CA PHE A 107 -14.63 0.09 5.99
C PHE A 107 -15.37 0.91 7.04
N ARG A 108 -14.93 0.92 8.28
CA ARG A 108 -15.55 1.66 9.39
C ARG A 108 -15.03 3.10 9.54
N LEU A 109 -13.98 3.48 8.86
CA LEU A 109 -13.38 4.82 8.97
C LEU A 109 -14.38 5.96 8.80
N PRO A 110 -15.42 5.89 7.92
CA PRO A 110 -16.45 6.92 7.83
C PRO A 110 -17.27 7.14 9.10
N VAL A 111 -17.30 6.19 10.00
CA VAL A 111 -18.08 6.24 11.25
C VAL A 111 -17.21 6.30 12.50
N ILE A 112 -15.90 6.27 12.36
CA ILE A 112 -14.95 6.47 13.47
C ILE A 112 -14.87 7.97 13.76
N PRO A 113 -15.19 8.41 14.98
CA PRO A 113 -15.08 9.83 15.34
C PRO A 113 -13.65 10.34 15.17
N ILE A 114 -13.49 11.54 14.62
CA ILE A 114 -12.17 12.14 14.45
C ILE A 114 -11.40 12.26 15.78
N ALA A 115 -12.12 12.51 16.88
CA ALA A 115 -11.53 12.55 18.21
C ALA A 115 -10.88 11.21 18.60
N ARG A 116 -11.47 10.07 18.18
CA ARG A 116 -10.91 8.73 18.40
C ARG A 116 -9.64 8.53 17.58
N ILE A 117 -9.61 9.01 16.33
CA ILE A 117 -8.41 8.97 15.48
C ILE A 117 -7.30 9.82 16.12
N MET A 118 -7.63 11.03 16.55
CA MET A 118 -6.67 11.95 17.15
C MET A 118 -6.09 11.46 18.48
N SER A 119 -6.90 10.81 19.31
CA SER A 119 -6.44 10.31 20.62
C SER A 119 -5.75 8.96 20.54
N GLY A 120 -6.04 8.17 19.51
CA GLY A 120 -5.51 6.82 19.39
C GLY A 120 -4.37 6.66 18.38
N MET A 121 -3.97 7.71 17.69
CA MET A 121 -2.80 7.69 16.80
C MET A 121 -1.59 8.24 17.54
N HIS A 122 -0.65 7.36 17.87
CA HIS A 122 0.59 7.71 18.57
C HIS A 122 1.70 7.92 17.56
N VAL A 123 2.12 9.17 17.41
CA VAL A 123 3.19 9.58 16.47
C VAL A 123 4.37 10.12 17.25
N ASN A 124 5.60 9.76 16.83
CA ASN A 124 6.80 10.31 17.47
C ASN A 124 6.89 11.84 17.29
N PRO A 125 7.09 12.61 18.39
CA PRO A 125 7.03 14.08 18.35
C PRO A 125 8.05 14.71 17.40
N ALA A 126 9.26 14.16 17.32
CA ALA A 126 10.32 14.69 16.45
C ALA A 126 9.95 14.56 14.96
N GLY A 127 9.40 13.42 14.55
CA GLY A 127 8.97 13.20 13.17
C GLY A 127 7.75 14.06 12.81
N GLU A 128 6.78 14.19 13.72
CA GLU A 128 5.65 15.10 13.53
C GLU A 128 6.13 16.54 13.34
N ALA A 129 7.03 17.01 14.19
CA ALA A 129 7.61 18.36 14.09
C ALA A 129 8.34 18.58 12.75
N ALA A 130 9.12 17.60 12.29
CA ALA A 130 9.84 17.66 11.01
C ALA A 130 8.87 17.74 9.82
N LEU A 131 7.80 16.94 9.82
CA LEU A 131 6.75 16.97 8.80
C LEU A 131 6.14 18.37 8.68
N PHE A 132 5.66 18.92 9.80
CA PHE A 132 4.97 20.20 9.79
C PHE A 132 5.93 21.39 9.54
N ALA A 133 7.20 21.30 9.97
CA ALA A 133 8.20 22.31 9.65
C ALA A 133 8.46 22.41 8.14
N ASN A 134 8.60 21.28 7.44
CA ASN A 134 8.77 21.25 5.98
C ASN A 134 7.55 21.83 5.26
N LEU A 135 6.34 21.44 5.66
CA LEU A 135 5.10 21.97 5.06
C LEU A 135 4.96 23.49 5.29
N LYS A 136 5.25 23.96 6.51
CA LYS A 136 5.22 25.40 6.85
C LYS A 136 6.25 26.20 6.07
N ALA A 137 7.41 25.61 5.78
CA ALA A 137 8.44 26.23 4.94
C ALA A 137 8.06 26.27 3.44
N GLY A 138 6.89 25.72 3.06
CA GLY A 138 6.48 25.62 1.66
C GLY A 138 7.28 24.57 0.87
N ARG A 139 8.07 23.76 1.55
CA ARG A 139 8.78 22.63 0.96
C ARG A 139 7.80 21.46 0.79
N GLY A 140 7.69 20.90 -0.41
CA GLY A 140 6.89 19.71 -0.63
C GLY A 140 7.40 18.53 0.21
N VAL A 141 6.47 17.70 0.68
CA VAL A 141 6.81 16.53 1.48
C VAL A 141 6.28 15.27 0.83
N ILE A 142 7.13 14.26 0.74
CA ILE A 142 6.79 12.90 0.34
C ILE A 142 6.82 12.02 1.60
N ILE A 143 5.67 11.51 2.00
CA ILE A 143 5.59 10.41 2.94
C ILE A 143 5.65 9.11 2.13
N ALA A 144 6.68 8.31 2.37
CA ALA A 144 6.85 6.98 1.81
C ALA A 144 6.66 5.94 2.90
N LEU A 145 5.72 4.99 2.69
CA LEU A 145 5.37 3.99 3.70
C LEU A 145 5.22 2.60 3.08
N PRO A 146 5.43 1.52 3.86
CA PRO A 146 5.11 0.17 3.43
C PRO A 146 3.61 -0.14 3.61
N HIS A 147 3.12 -1.22 3.03
CA HIS A 147 1.77 -1.76 3.28
C HIS A 147 1.72 -2.36 4.70
N MET A 148 1.67 -1.51 5.70
CA MET A 148 1.86 -1.91 7.09
C MET A 148 0.87 -1.18 8.01
N GLY A 149 0.35 -1.86 9.05
CA GLY A 149 -0.58 -1.29 10.01
C GLY A 149 -1.82 -0.67 9.38
N ASN A 150 -2.24 0.52 9.84
CA ASN A 150 -3.37 1.24 9.25
C ASN A 150 -2.98 2.62 8.71
N PHE A 151 -2.38 2.63 7.53
CA PHE A 151 -1.99 3.86 6.85
C PHE A 151 -3.18 4.74 6.40
N GLU A 152 -4.42 4.21 6.31
CA GLU A 152 -5.62 5.02 6.05
C GLU A 152 -5.99 5.85 7.29
N GLN A 153 -5.87 5.27 8.49
CA GLN A 153 -6.04 6.01 9.75
C GLN A 153 -4.96 7.08 9.92
N ALA A 154 -3.70 6.76 9.59
CA ALA A 154 -2.62 7.73 9.59
C ALA A 154 -2.88 8.87 8.58
N GLY A 155 -3.44 8.54 7.40
CA GLY A 155 -3.88 9.53 6.42
C GLY A 155 -4.99 10.44 6.94
N ALA A 156 -6.01 9.90 7.61
CA ALA A 156 -7.06 10.70 8.24
C ALA A 156 -6.52 11.56 9.39
N TRP A 157 -5.58 11.01 10.18
CA TRP A 157 -4.92 11.73 11.26
C TRP A 157 -4.12 12.94 10.76
N VAL A 158 -3.30 12.77 9.73
CA VAL A 158 -2.45 13.87 9.24
C VAL A 158 -3.26 15.03 8.68
N VAL A 159 -4.42 14.74 8.04
CA VAL A 159 -5.37 15.76 7.61
C VAL A 159 -5.97 16.50 8.81
N ALA A 160 -6.42 15.74 9.82
CA ALA A 160 -7.01 16.30 11.04
C ALA A 160 -6.02 17.12 11.87
N ARG A 161 -4.72 16.80 11.80
CA ARG A 161 -3.63 17.57 12.43
C ARG A 161 -3.31 18.87 11.70
N GLY A 162 -3.93 19.11 10.56
CA GLY A 162 -3.79 20.39 9.85
C GLY A 162 -2.75 20.39 8.72
N ALA A 163 -2.30 19.24 8.24
CA ALA A 163 -1.44 19.16 7.06
C ALA A 163 -2.14 19.61 5.76
N GLY A 164 -3.46 19.83 5.82
CA GLY A 164 -4.29 20.08 4.65
C GLY A 164 -4.56 18.78 3.86
N SER A 165 -5.09 18.92 2.64
CA SER A 165 -5.29 17.78 1.75
C SER A 165 -3.94 17.27 1.24
N PHE A 166 -3.82 15.95 1.09
CA PHE A 166 -2.65 15.34 0.44
C PHE A 166 -3.03 14.57 -0.81
N THR A 167 -2.04 14.35 -1.68
CA THR A 167 -2.22 13.57 -2.91
C THR A 167 -1.66 12.17 -2.73
N THR A 168 -2.41 11.18 -3.18
CA THR A 168 -1.98 9.77 -3.19
C THR A 168 -2.32 9.12 -4.53
N VAL A 169 -1.84 7.89 -4.74
CA VAL A 169 -2.17 7.07 -5.90
C VAL A 169 -2.93 5.83 -5.46
N ALA A 170 -3.86 5.37 -6.29
CA ALA A 170 -4.57 4.12 -6.07
C ALA A 170 -4.59 3.26 -7.33
N GLU A 171 -4.44 1.96 -7.14
CA GLU A 171 -4.67 0.99 -8.20
C GLU A 171 -6.16 0.97 -8.56
N ARG A 172 -6.46 0.96 -9.86
CA ARG A 172 -7.84 0.92 -10.34
C ARG A 172 -8.43 -0.47 -10.13
N LEU A 173 -9.25 -0.59 -9.09
CA LEU A 173 -9.92 -1.83 -8.74
C LEU A 173 -11.05 -2.16 -9.74
N ARG A 174 -11.32 -3.43 -9.90
CA ARG A 174 -12.51 -3.90 -10.63
C ARG A 174 -13.50 -4.57 -9.67
N PRO A 175 -14.83 -4.38 -9.83
CA PRO A 175 -15.48 -3.50 -10.80
C PRO A 175 -15.29 -2.01 -10.50
N GLU A 176 -15.41 -1.16 -11.53
CA GLU A 176 -15.18 0.28 -11.47
C GLU A 176 -15.98 0.97 -10.36
N SER A 177 -17.21 0.52 -10.11
CA SER A 177 -18.08 1.07 -9.06
C SER A 177 -17.51 0.91 -7.64
N VAL A 178 -16.67 -0.11 -7.41
CA VAL A 178 -15.94 -0.30 -6.15
C VAL A 178 -14.80 0.71 -6.05
N TYR A 179 -14.04 0.86 -7.13
CA TYR A 179 -12.98 1.86 -7.21
C TYR A 179 -13.51 3.28 -6.95
N GLU A 180 -14.58 3.68 -7.67
CA GLU A 180 -15.21 4.98 -7.46
C GLU A 180 -15.73 5.20 -6.03
N ALA A 181 -16.29 4.16 -5.40
CA ALA A 181 -16.74 4.27 -4.02
C ALA A 181 -15.55 4.50 -3.06
N PHE A 182 -14.43 3.82 -3.33
CA PHE A 182 -13.21 3.96 -2.55
C PHE A 182 -12.54 5.33 -2.74
N VAL A 183 -12.51 5.84 -3.98
CA VAL A 183 -12.01 7.19 -4.29
C VAL A 183 -12.86 8.25 -3.58
N ARG A 184 -14.20 8.23 -3.75
CA ARG A 184 -15.09 9.18 -3.07
C ARG A 184 -14.95 9.14 -1.55
N PHE A 185 -14.75 7.96 -0.99
CA PHE A 185 -14.50 7.82 0.44
C PHE A 185 -13.21 8.55 0.86
N ARG A 186 -12.09 8.33 0.17
CA ARG A 186 -10.81 8.98 0.46
C ARG A 186 -10.87 10.49 0.21
N GLU A 187 -11.53 10.94 -0.85
CA GLU A 187 -11.76 12.36 -1.13
C GLU A 187 -12.55 13.03 0.01
N GLY A 188 -13.55 12.33 0.57
CA GLY A 188 -14.28 12.78 1.75
C GLY A 188 -13.43 12.94 3.02
N LEU A 189 -12.27 12.27 3.06
CA LEU A 189 -11.28 12.41 4.13
C LEU A 189 -10.21 13.48 3.84
N GLY A 190 -10.32 14.21 2.71
CA GLY A 190 -9.35 15.23 2.32
C GLY A 190 -8.16 14.69 1.49
N MET A 191 -8.27 13.51 0.91
CA MET A 191 -7.24 12.93 0.05
C MET A 191 -7.56 13.21 -1.42
N GLU A 192 -6.58 13.69 -2.20
CA GLU A 192 -6.63 13.71 -3.67
C GLU A 192 -6.12 12.38 -4.20
N VAL A 193 -6.98 11.57 -4.82
CA VAL A 193 -6.63 10.23 -5.28
C VAL A 193 -6.41 10.21 -6.79
N LEU A 194 -5.19 9.90 -7.21
CA LEU A 194 -4.86 9.76 -8.63
C LEU A 194 -4.86 8.27 -9.04
N PRO A 195 -5.43 7.93 -10.21
CA PRO A 195 -5.38 6.56 -10.70
C PRO A 195 -3.95 6.19 -11.11
N LEU A 196 -3.47 5.03 -10.63
CA LEU A 196 -2.15 4.52 -11.01
C LEU A 196 -2.14 3.92 -12.41
N THR A 197 -3.27 3.37 -12.86
CA THR A 197 -3.44 2.69 -14.16
C THR A 197 -4.64 3.27 -14.92
N GLY A 198 -4.65 3.11 -16.25
CA GLY A 198 -5.80 3.51 -17.10
C GLY A 198 -5.87 5.00 -17.42
N GLY A 199 -4.78 5.76 -17.31
CA GLY A 199 -4.70 7.19 -17.63
C GLY A 199 -3.26 7.67 -17.84
N HIS A 200 -3.08 8.99 -17.86
CA HIS A 200 -1.75 9.60 -17.87
C HIS A 200 -0.99 9.23 -16.59
N SER A 201 0.35 9.13 -16.71
CA SER A 201 1.18 8.84 -15.54
C SER A 201 0.94 9.88 -14.43
N PRO A 202 0.63 9.47 -13.20
CA PRO A 202 0.41 10.40 -12.09
C PRO A 202 1.68 11.16 -11.68
N PHE A 203 2.86 10.71 -12.13
CA PHE A 203 4.16 11.26 -11.75
C PHE A 203 4.28 12.77 -11.95
N GLY A 204 3.81 13.28 -13.10
CA GLY A 204 3.82 14.72 -13.40
C GLY A 204 2.94 15.54 -12.47
N ILE A 205 1.76 15.02 -12.11
CA ILE A 205 0.83 15.67 -11.18
C ILE A 205 1.42 15.64 -9.76
N LEU A 206 1.97 14.51 -9.33
CA LEU A 206 2.64 14.38 -8.02
C LEU A 206 3.79 15.39 -7.91
N ALA A 207 4.65 15.49 -8.93
CA ALA A 207 5.75 16.46 -8.96
C ALA A 207 5.22 17.92 -8.92
N GLN A 208 4.12 18.23 -9.59
CA GLN A 208 3.48 19.54 -9.52
C GLN A 208 2.98 19.86 -8.10
N ARG A 209 2.34 18.89 -7.43
CA ARG A 209 1.86 19.07 -6.05
C ARG A 209 3.03 19.33 -5.09
N LEU A 210 4.11 18.56 -5.23
CA LEU A 210 5.32 18.73 -4.41
C LEU A 210 5.98 20.11 -4.62
N ARG A 211 6.10 20.58 -5.88
CA ARG A 211 6.62 21.93 -6.15
C ARG A 211 5.74 23.03 -5.62
N ALA A 212 4.44 22.77 -5.43
CA ALA A 212 3.51 23.68 -4.79
C ALA A 212 3.53 23.60 -3.24
N GLY A 213 4.54 22.94 -2.65
CA GLY A 213 4.70 22.82 -1.21
C GLY A 213 3.70 21.86 -0.53
N ARG A 214 3.04 20.98 -1.30
CA ARG A 214 1.99 20.09 -0.78
C ARG A 214 2.52 18.73 -0.35
N LEU A 215 1.70 18.04 0.43
CA LEU A 215 1.96 16.69 0.91
C LEU A 215 1.54 15.64 -0.14
N VAL A 216 2.41 14.65 -0.34
CA VAL A 216 2.18 13.46 -1.16
C VAL A 216 2.44 12.24 -0.30
N CYS A 217 1.50 11.29 -0.20
CA CYS A 217 1.65 10.05 0.56
C CYS A 217 1.60 8.85 -0.39
N LEU A 218 2.63 8.02 -0.38
CA LEU A 218 2.78 6.89 -1.30
C LEU A 218 3.15 5.62 -0.55
N VAL A 219 2.37 4.56 -0.77
CA VAL A 219 2.79 3.22 -0.36
C VAL A 219 3.85 2.73 -1.34
N SER A 220 5.05 2.43 -0.84
CA SER A 220 6.26 2.41 -1.66
C SER A 220 7.05 1.09 -1.61
N ASP A 221 6.64 0.11 -0.82
CA ASP A 221 7.36 -1.14 -0.57
C ASP A 221 7.21 -2.19 -1.68
N ARG A 222 6.50 -1.87 -2.77
CA ARG A 222 6.38 -2.74 -3.96
C ARG A 222 6.30 -1.96 -5.26
N ASP A 223 6.68 -2.59 -6.35
CA ASP A 223 6.52 -2.06 -7.70
C ASP A 223 5.29 -2.68 -8.40
N LEU A 224 4.40 -1.82 -8.89
CA LEU A 224 3.19 -2.22 -9.62
C LEU A 224 3.33 -2.10 -11.14
N LYS A 225 4.34 -1.36 -11.62
CA LYS A 225 4.47 -0.96 -13.03
C LYS A 225 5.72 -1.49 -13.73
N GLU A 226 6.49 -2.34 -13.08
CA GLU A 226 7.79 -2.84 -13.61
C GLU A 226 8.82 -1.72 -13.87
N THR A 227 8.57 -0.52 -13.32
CA THR A 227 9.44 0.65 -13.41
C THR A 227 10.08 1.02 -12.06
N GLY A 228 9.95 0.12 -11.08
CA GLY A 228 10.50 0.27 -9.75
C GLY A 228 12.03 0.20 -9.72
N VAL A 229 12.58 0.47 -8.57
CA VAL A 229 14.01 0.42 -8.29
C VAL A 229 14.36 -0.89 -7.61
N GLU A 230 15.41 -1.55 -8.10
CA GLU A 230 15.95 -2.73 -7.43
C GLU A 230 16.76 -2.31 -6.21
N VAL A 231 16.49 -2.97 -5.09
CA VAL A 231 17.12 -2.73 -3.78
C VAL A 231 17.40 -4.06 -3.10
N GLU A 232 18.33 -4.04 -2.17
CA GLU A 232 18.51 -5.15 -1.23
C GLU A 232 17.59 -4.93 -0.02
N MET A 233 16.81 -5.96 0.32
CA MET A 233 15.89 -5.98 1.46
C MET A 233 15.86 -7.39 2.05
N PHE A 234 16.08 -7.53 3.36
CA PHE A 234 16.22 -8.81 4.04
C PHE A 234 17.26 -9.74 3.39
N GLY A 235 18.41 -9.17 2.99
CA GLY A 235 19.50 -9.91 2.34
C GLY A 235 19.18 -10.43 0.93
N GLN A 236 18.07 -10.02 0.32
CA GLN A 236 17.64 -10.44 -1.01
C GLN A 236 17.27 -9.26 -1.91
N GLN A 237 17.39 -9.47 -3.22
CA GLN A 237 16.99 -8.46 -4.20
C GLN A 237 15.47 -8.33 -4.25
N ALA A 238 14.98 -7.13 -4.02
CA ALA A 238 13.57 -6.75 -4.07
C ALA A 238 13.37 -5.60 -5.05
N ARG A 239 12.12 -5.35 -5.45
CA ARG A 239 11.78 -4.20 -6.28
C ARG A 239 10.71 -3.35 -5.60
N ILE A 240 11.07 -2.09 -5.31
CA ILE A 240 10.18 -1.11 -4.66
C ILE A 240 9.79 0.01 -5.63
N ALA A 241 8.76 0.78 -5.29
CA ALA A 241 8.32 1.91 -6.10
C ALA A 241 9.42 2.99 -6.22
N ALA A 242 9.51 3.63 -7.39
CA ALA A 242 10.50 4.69 -7.66
C ALA A 242 10.14 6.03 -6.98
N THR A 243 9.71 6.00 -5.73
CA THR A 243 9.26 7.19 -4.96
C THR A 243 10.38 8.21 -4.79
N ALA A 244 11.63 7.77 -4.61
CA ALA A 244 12.80 8.63 -4.52
C ALA A 244 13.01 9.51 -5.77
N ALA A 245 12.54 9.07 -6.95
CA ALA A 245 12.63 9.87 -8.18
C ALA A 245 11.87 11.20 -8.09
N LEU A 246 10.79 11.26 -7.30
CA LEU A 246 10.05 12.51 -7.04
C LEU A 246 10.88 13.46 -6.19
N ALA A 247 11.54 12.98 -5.13
CA ALA A 247 12.41 13.80 -4.28
C ALA A 247 13.59 14.37 -5.10
N VAL A 248 14.28 13.53 -5.89
CA VAL A 248 15.38 13.96 -6.75
C VAL A 248 14.93 15.00 -7.80
N GLN A 249 13.70 14.88 -8.31
CA GLN A 249 13.19 15.81 -9.32
C GLN A 249 12.67 17.13 -8.77
N THR A 250 12.17 17.14 -7.53
CA THR A 250 11.44 18.28 -6.98
C THR A 250 12.16 18.98 -5.82
N GLY A 251 13.14 18.34 -5.18
CA GLY A 251 13.76 18.80 -3.94
C GLY A 251 12.86 18.65 -2.71
N ALA A 252 11.72 17.94 -2.86
CA ALA A 252 10.81 17.68 -1.75
C ALA A 252 11.47 16.79 -0.68
N ALA A 253 11.09 16.99 0.58
CA ALA A 253 11.54 16.16 1.68
C ALA A 253 10.99 14.73 1.54
N LEU A 254 11.84 13.72 1.56
CA LEU A 254 11.43 12.31 1.59
C LEU A 254 11.47 11.80 3.03
N LEU A 255 10.30 11.63 3.63
CA LEU A 255 10.13 11.13 4.99
C LEU A 255 9.58 9.70 4.95
N PRO A 256 10.38 8.69 5.32
CA PRO A 256 9.85 7.35 5.52
C PRO A 256 8.90 7.32 6.72
N VAL A 257 7.83 6.53 6.63
CA VAL A 257 6.88 6.35 7.73
C VAL A 257 6.54 4.87 7.86
N ALA A 258 6.50 4.36 9.07
CA ALA A 258 5.93 3.05 9.38
C ALA A 258 4.69 3.22 10.26
N THR A 259 3.71 2.33 10.11
CA THR A 259 2.52 2.29 10.94
C THR A 259 2.26 0.87 11.43
N TRP A 260 1.77 0.72 12.66
CA TRP A 260 1.47 -0.58 13.26
C TRP A 260 0.23 -0.50 14.15
N PHE A 261 -0.23 -1.63 14.64
CA PHE A 261 -1.30 -1.69 15.62
C PHE A 261 -0.74 -1.78 17.04
N GLU A 262 -1.23 -0.92 17.93
CA GLU A 262 -0.78 -0.80 19.31
C GLU A 262 -1.94 -1.08 20.26
N GLY A 263 -2.19 -2.37 20.51
CA GLY A 263 -3.41 -2.79 21.20
C GLY A 263 -4.67 -2.33 20.45
N PRO A 264 -5.56 -1.54 21.08
CA PRO A 264 -6.74 -0.97 20.40
C PRO A 264 -6.38 0.26 19.53
N ASP A 265 -5.20 0.82 19.70
CA ASP A 265 -4.73 2.07 19.10
C ASP A 265 -3.83 1.82 17.87
N TRP A 266 -3.21 2.88 17.35
CA TRP A 266 -2.35 2.87 16.18
C TRP A 266 -1.04 3.60 16.50
N GLY A 267 0.07 2.96 16.21
CA GLY A 267 1.40 3.59 16.23
C GLY A 267 1.81 4.07 14.84
N ALA A 268 2.53 5.16 14.79
CA ALA A 268 3.20 5.64 13.59
C ALA A 268 4.55 6.27 13.94
N HIS A 269 5.57 5.94 13.15
CA HIS A 269 6.88 6.56 13.28
C HIS A 269 7.26 7.25 11.98
N ILE A 270 7.47 8.55 12.05
CA ILE A 270 8.02 9.34 10.96
C ILE A 270 9.52 9.40 11.17
N TYR A 271 10.28 8.77 10.29
CA TYR A 271 11.73 8.69 10.34
C TYR A 271 12.38 9.98 9.83
N GLU A 272 13.68 10.09 10.04
CA GLU A 272 14.48 11.18 9.52
C GLU A 272 14.42 11.26 8.00
N GLU A 273 14.56 12.47 7.47
CA GLU A 273 14.56 12.70 6.03
C GLU A 273 15.69 11.93 5.35
N ILE A 274 15.38 11.26 4.26
CA ILE A 274 16.38 10.73 3.34
C ILE A 274 16.83 11.86 2.41
N PRO A 275 18.04 12.44 2.60
CA PRO A 275 18.48 13.57 1.81
C PRO A 275 18.82 13.14 0.38
N VAL A 276 18.66 14.08 -0.57
CA VAL A 276 19.13 13.87 -1.94
C VAL A 276 20.68 13.96 -1.92
N PRO A 277 21.42 12.94 -2.40
CA PRO A 277 22.88 12.99 -2.45
C PRO A 277 23.39 14.21 -3.23
N GLU A 278 24.44 14.86 -2.75
CA GLU A 278 25.02 16.03 -3.42
C GLU A 278 25.66 15.67 -4.76
N SER A 279 26.37 14.54 -4.81
CA SER A 279 27.08 14.04 -6.00
C SER A 279 26.36 12.86 -6.66
N GLY A 280 26.80 12.53 -7.87
CA GLY A 280 26.27 11.42 -8.66
C GLY A 280 25.21 11.84 -9.69
N THR A 281 24.99 10.97 -10.67
CA THR A 281 23.94 11.10 -11.68
C THR A 281 22.55 10.99 -11.05
N ARG A 282 21.54 11.44 -11.78
CA ARG A 282 20.15 11.30 -11.34
C ARG A 282 19.77 9.84 -11.00
N GLY A 283 20.23 8.89 -11.81
CA GLY A 283 19.98 7.46 -11.60
C GLY A 283 20.61 6.95 -10.31
N GLU A 284 21.89 7.27 -10.09
CA GLU A 284 22.62 6.87 -8.88
C GLU A 284 21.99 7.46 -7.62
N LYS A 285 21.54 8.72 -7.65
CA LYS A 285 20.83 9.35 -6.54
C LYS A 285 19.51 8.61 -6.21
N ILE A 286 18.75 8.26 -7.24
CA ILE A 286 17.48 7.52 -7.06
C ILE A 286 17.75 6.15 -6.43
N VAL A 287 18.74 5.42 -6.93
CA VAL A 287 19.10 4.09 -6.40
C VAL A 287 19.55 4.20 -4.94
N ALA A 288 20.46 5.14 -4.63
CA ALA A 288 20.96 5.34 -3.26
C ALA A 288 19.83 5.67 -2.27
N MET A 289 18.95 6.62 -2.62
CA MET A 289 17.81 6.99 -1.77
C MET A 289 16.79 5.86 -1.64
N SER A 290 16.53 5.10 -2.71
CA SER A 290 15.63 3.94 -2.67
C SER A 290 16.21 2.84 -1.78
N GLN A 291 17.52 2.62 -1.79
CA GLN A 291 18.18 1.66 -0.90
C GLN A 291 18.10 2.09 0.56
N GLN A 292 18.25 3.38 0.84
CA GLN A 292 18.06 3.90 2.22
C GLN A 292 16.60 3.72 2.67
N LEU A 293 15.64 4.00 1.79
CA LEU A 293 14.21 3.79 2.06
C LEU A 293 13.90 2.31 2.36
N ALA A 294 14.48 1.39 1.58
CA ALA A 294 14.32 -0.05 1.80
C ALA A 294 14.89 -0.48 3.16
N ARG A 295 16.03 0.05 3.59
CA ARG A 295 16.61 -0.23 4.91
C ARG A 295 15.71 0.25 6.06
N VAL A 296 15.10 1.43 5.92
CA VAL A 296 14.14 1.93 6.93
C VAL A 296 12.90 1.02 6.98
N PHE A 297 12.38 0.61 5.82
CA PHE A 297 11.26 -0.33 5.77
C PHE A 297 11.62 -1.68 6.36
N GLU A 298 12.82 -2.20 6.06
CA GLU A 298 13.34 -3.46 6.62
C GLU A 298 13.35 -3.42 8.16
N ALA A 299 13.91 -2.36 8.76
CA ALA A 299 13.96 -2.20 10.20
C ALA A 299 12.54 -2.14 10.82
N ALA A 300 11.65 -1.33 10.25
CA ALA A 300 10.27 -1.19 10.72
C ALA A 300 9.47 -2.49 10.61
N ILE A 301 9.63 -3.21 9.51
CA ILE A 301 8.95 -4.49 9.29
C ILE A 301 9.50 -5.57 10.24
N ALA A 302 10.81 -5.57 10.49
CA ALA A 302 11.41 -6.51 11.45
C ALA A 302 10.90 -6.26 12.89
N GLU A 303 10.61 -5.01 13.25
CA GLU A 303 10.05 -4.65 14.57
C GLU A 303 8.58 -5.05 14.71
N HIS A 304 7.79 -4.94 13.63
CA HIS A 304 6.36 -5.23 13.62
C HIS A 304 5.95 -6.17 12.46
N PRO A 305 6.52 -7.38 12.36
CA PRO A 305 6.36 -8.23 11.17
C PRO A 305 4.91 -8.70 10.93
N ALA A 306 4.11 -8.82 11.99
CA ALA A 306 2.69 -9.17 11.87
C ALA A 306 1.84 -8.07 11.21
N ASP A 307 2.32 -6.84 11.19
CA ASP A 307 1.60 -5.71 10.62
C ASP A 307 2.01 -5.41 9.18
N TRP A 308 2.96 -6.14 8.61
CA TRP A 308 3.32 -6.02 7.20
C TRP A 308 2.36 -6.86 6.32
N HIS A 309 1.44 -6.20 5.65
CA HIS A 309 0.35 -6.82 4.88
C HIS A 309 0.77 -7.17 3.45
N MET A 310 1.94 -7.81 3.30
CA MET A 310 2.50 -8.11 1.99
C MET A 310 2.10 -9.50 1.48
N LEU A 311 0.89 -9.58 0.89
CA LEU A 311 0.33 -10.78 0.25
C LEU A 311 0.69 -10.88 -1.23
N GLN A 312 1.73 -10.15 -1.66
CA GLN A 312 2.20 -10.08 -3.05
C GLN A 312 3.69 -10.28 -3.12
N ARG A 313 4.17 -10.70 -4.28
CA ARG A 313 5.59 -10.95 -4.52
C ARG A 313 6.33 -9.62 -4.64
N VAL A 314 7.36 -9.42 -3.84
CA VAL A 314 8.21 -8.22 -3.80
C VAL A 314 9.63 -8.56 -4.22
N PHE A 315 10.10 -9.76 -3.84
CA PHE A 315 11.45 -10.23 -4.10
C PHE A 315 11.58 -10.74 -5.54
N ILE A 316 12.70 -10.39 -6.18
CA ILE A 316 12.95 -10.69 -7.61
C ILE A 316 12.92 -12.19 -7.86
N ALA A 317 13.44 -13.00 -6.93
CA ALA A 317 13.43 -14.45 -7.02
C ALA A 317 12.01 -15.07 -7.11
N ASP A 318 10.99 -14.35 -6.65
CA ASP A 318 9.60 -14.82 -6.67
C ASP A 318 8.80 -14.26 -7.86
N LEU A 319 9.35 -13.26 -8.59
CA LEU A 319 8.65 -12.63 -9.70
C LEU A 319 8.57 -13.58 -10.91
N ASP A 320 7.52 -13.43 -11.69
CA ASP A 320 7.41 -14.10 -12.98
C ASP A 320 8.57 -13.65 -13.88
N PRO A 321 9.35 -14.58 -14.48
CA PRO A 321 10.42 -14.23 -15.42
C PRO A 321 9.97 -13.27 -16.53
N ALA A 322 8.72 -13.37 -17.00
CA ALA A 322 8.13 -12.46 -17.98
C ALA A 322 8.01 -11.01 -17.48
N ARG A 323 8.11 -10.78 -16.17
CA ARG A 323 8.09 -9.46 -15.52
C ARG A 323 9.47 -8.92 -15.19
N LEU A 324 10.52 -9.64 -15.54
CA LEU A 324 11.89 -9.17 -15.40
C LEU A 324 12.30 -8.37 -16.62
N PRO A 325 13.19 -7.36 -16.47
CA PRO A 325 13.79 -6.67 -17.61
C PRO A 325 14.43 -7.64 -18.59
N ALA A 326 14.40 -7.33 -19.88
CA ALA A 326 14.94 -8.19 -20.94
C ALA A 326 16.41 -8.60 -20.70
N SER A 327 17.19 -7.75 -20.01
CA SER A 327 18.56 -8.04 -19.61
C SER A 327 18.71 -9.21 -18.61
N ARG A 328 17.64 -9.58 -17.88
CA ARG A 328 17.63 -10.72 -16.93
C ARG A 328 16.84 -11.92 -17.45
N GLN A 329 16.11 -11.79 -18.56
CA GLN A 329 15.40 -12.90 -19.18
C GLN A 329 16.34 -13.83 -19.96
N ALA A 330 17.59 -13.42 -20.16
CA ALA A 330 18.59 -14.12 -20.99
C ALA A 330 19.61 -14.95 -20.19
N ASP A 331 19.55 -14.94 -18.85
CA ASP A 331 20.42 -15.79 -18.00
C ASP A 331 19.62 -17.01 -17.51
N PRO A 332 19.96 -18.24 -17.97
CA PRO A 332 19.31 -19.46 -17.52
C PRO A 332 19.78 -19.90 -16.14
#